data_56524596e6cee5cf275251f0e0d25e2b
#
_entry.id   56524596e6cee5cf275251f0e0d25e2b
#
_cell.length_a   1.000
_cell.length_b   1.000
_cell.length_c   1.000
_cell.angle_alpha   90.00
_cell.angle_beta   90.00
_cell.angle_gamma   90.00
#
_symmetry.space_group_name_H-M   'P 1'
#
loop_
_entity.id
_entity.type
_entity.pdbx_description
1 polymer ?
#
loop_
_entity_poly.entity_id
_entity_poly.type
_entity_poly.pdbx_seq_one_letter_code
_entity_poly.pdbx_strand_id
1 'polypeptide(L)'
;GNTKQISDYLVNFAKEHDLKYVQDDMNNVVIYKPATPGYENAPTVILQGHMDMVCAKCPEIEHDFTKDGLKLVVKDGFLSAEGTTLGGDDGIAVAYGLALLDSTDLPHPALEVVFTVDEETGLLGADGFDCSLLKGRRMINLDSEKEGCLWVSCAGGVAGNSYLPVRRVDASGRKVNVKVCGLVGGHSGAEIHKNRASANILMGQFLYELSHVCGYALKELEGGQQDNVITKECEAVLLVLPEEISQITSLAKKIQKDFRAEYTGTDDTITIQITEEGDMDAQVLHPTSQEKVLFYLMNMPFGVKKMSGTIENLVETSCNPGILKLYGDELFVQTSIRSSVGTAKEALSHKIQYLTEFLGGEYETEGAYPAWEYRKASPLR
;
A
#
# COMPACT_ATOMS: atom_id res chain seq x y z
N GLY A 1 -3.74 -16.51 -5.65
CA GLY A 1 -2.98 -17.41 -6.50
C GLY A 1 -3.39 -18.87 -6.38
N ASN A 2 -2.70 -19.76 -7.07
CA ASN A 2 -2.96 -21.21 -6.94
C ASN A 2 -2.04 -21.82 -5.87
N THR A 3 -2.42 -21.69 -4.61
CA THR A 3 -1.66 -22.16 -3.45
C THR A 3 -1.97 -23.61 -3.06
N LYS A 4 -2.94 -24.27 -3.72
CA LYS A 4 -3.37 -25.63 -3.37
C LYS A 4 -2.25 -26.66 -3.41
N GLN A 5 -1.34 -26.58 -4.38
CA GLN A 5 -0.26 -27.56 -4.53
C GLN A 5 0.74 -27.49 -3.37
N ILE A 6 1.16 -26.31 -2.98
CA ILE A 6 2.08 -26.11 -1.85
C ILE A 6 1.40 -26.46 -0.53
N SER A 7 0.13 -26.10 -0.37
CA SER A 7 -0.68 -26.50 0.80
C SER A 7 -0.77 -28.02 0.94
N ASP A 8 -1.04 -28.74 -0.16
CA ASP A 8 -1.07 -30.20 -0.17
C ASP A 8 0.30 -30.83 0.08
N TYR A 9 1.38 -30.19 -0.39
CA TYR A 9 2.74 -30.62 -0.07
C TYR A 9 3.00 -30.56 1.45
N LEU A 10 2.62 -29.47 2.12
CA LEU A 10 2.75 -29.32 3.57
C LEU A 10 1.91 -30.33 4.34
N VAL A 11 0.70 -30.61 3.87
CA VAL A 11 -0.15 -31.67 4.44
C VAL A 11 0.50 -33.07 4.29
N ASN A 12 1.09 -33.37 3.13
CA ASN A 12 1.76 -34.62 2.89
C ASN A 12 3.03 -34.74 3.76
N PHE A 13 3.80 -33.68 3.90
CA PHE A 13 4.92 -33.64 4.84
C PHE A 13 4.47 -33.97 6.27
N ALA A 14 3.38 -33.38 6.76
CA ALA A 14 2.87 -33.66 8.09
C ALA A 14 2.47 -35.15 8.26
N LYS A 15 1.88 -35.75 7.23
CA LYS A 15 1.53 -37.19 7.21
C LYS A 15 2.76 -38.10 7.25
N GLU A 16 3.78 -37.78 6.46
CA GLU A 16 5.04 -38.56 6.39
C GLU A 16 5.82 -38.53 7.71
N HIS A 17 5.62 -37.45 8.52
CA HIS A 17 6.26 -37.30 9.83
C HIS A 17 5.35 -37.63 11.02
N ASP A 18 4.19 -38.24 10.78
CA ASP A 18 3.18 -38.58 11.81
C ASP A 18 2.77 -37.39 12.68
N LEU A 19 2.75 -36.17 12.11
CA LEU A 19 2.37 -34.94 12.79
C LEU A 19 0.88 -34.63 12.61
N LYS A 20 0.26 -34.12 13.68
CA LYS A 20 -1.11 -33.58 13.59
C LYS A 20 -1.13 -32.32 12.75
N TYR A 21 -2.13 -32.18 11.89
CA TYR A 21 -2.30 -30.98 11.05
C TYR A 21 -3.78 -30.63 10.89
N VAL A 22 -4.03 -29.39 10.44
CA VAL A 22 -5.30 -28.90 9.93
C VAL A 22 -5.02 -28.15 8.64
N GLN A 23 -5.81 -28.39 7.60
CA GLN A 23 -5.86 -27.58 6.37
C GLN A 23 -7.26 -26.99 6.31
N ASP A 24 -7.39 -25.68 6.20
CA ASP A 24 -8.68 -25.00 6.11
C ASP A 24 -9.18 -24.88 4.65
N ASP A 25 -10.38 -24.33 4.49
CA ASP A 25 -11.01 -24.16 3.17
C ASP A 25 -10.29 -23.14 2.28
N MET A 26 -9.46 -22.25 2.87
CA MET A 26 -8.63 -21.29 2.14
C MET A 26 -7.28 -21.87 1.74
N ASN A 27 -6.95 -23.09 2.16
CA ASN A 27 -5.66 -23.76 2.03
C ASN A 27 -4.57 -23.29 3.01
N ASN A 28 -4.89 -22.53 4.07
CA ASN A 28 -3.94 -22.36 5.17
C ASN A 28 -3.65 -23.72 5.83
N VAL A 29 -2.45 -23.91 6.34
CA VAL A 29 -2.05 -25.16 7.00
C VAL A 29 -1.48 -24.86 8.38
N VAL A 30 -1.94 -25.59 9.39
CA VAL A 30 -1.35 -25.62 10.73
C VAL A 30 -0.79 -27.01 10.99
N ILE A 31 0.48 -27.11 11.38
CA ILE A 31 1.12 -28.37 11.77
C ILE A 31 1.55 -28.27 13.22
N TYR A 32 1.20 -29.29 14.02
CA TYR A 32 1.45 -29.33 15.46
C TYR A 32 2.56 -30.31 15.78
N LYS A 33 3.58 -29.85 16.51
CA LYS A 33 4.65 -30.72 17.02
C LYS A 33 4.62 -30.73 18.55
N PRO A 34 4.56 -31.90 19.21
CA PRO A 34 4.64 -32.03 20.67
C PRO A 34 5.98 -31.45 21.19
N ALA A 35 5.98 -31.00 22.44
CA ALA A 35 7.21 -30.60 23.12
C ALA A 35 8.19 -31.77 23.25
N THR A 36 9.47 -31.46 23.22
CA THR A 36 10.53 -32.45 23.56
C THR A 36 10.60 -32.69 25.07
N PRO A 37 11.15 -33.85 25.51
CA PRO A 37 11.32 -34.14 26.93
C PRO A 37 11.97 -33.01 27.72
N GLY A 38 11.34 -32.58 28.83
CA GLY A 38 11.78 -31.49 29.66
C GLY A 38 11.17 -30.11 29.30
N TYR A 39 10.45 -30.01 28.18
CA TYR A 39 9.77 -28.78 27.73
C TYR A 39 8.26 -28.88 27.73
N GLU A 40 7.67 -29.93 28.28
CA GLU A 40 6.22 -30.23 28.26
C GLU A 40 5.40 -29.11 28.96
N ASN A 41 5.97 -28.46 29.95
CA ASN A 41 5.33 -27.35 30.69
C ASN A 41 5.71 -25.96 30.14
N ALA A 42 6.56 -25.88 29.13
CA ALA A 42 6.90 -24.62 28.50
C ALA A 42 5.73 -24.11 27.65
N PRO A 43 5.49 -22.77 27.60
CA PRO A 43 4.43 -22.22 26.77
C PRO A 43 4.62 -22.57 25.30
N THR A 44 3.53 -22.99 24.65
CA THR A 44 3.51 -23.25 23.20
C THR A 44 3.95 -22.02 22.40
N VAL A 45 4.76 -22.22 21.37
CA VAL A 45 5.23 -21.19 20.45
C VAL A 45 4.59 -21.42 19.08
N ILE A 46 4.09 -20.35 18.50
CA ILE A 46 3.59 -20.31 17.13
C ILE A 46 4.73 -19.77 16.25
N LEU A 47 5.01 -20.49 15.16
CA LEU A 47 5.85 -20.00 14.06
C LEU A 47 4.93 -19.74 12.87
N GLN A 48 5.05 -18.59 12.24
CA GLN A 48 4.16 -18.21 11.13
C GLN A 48 4.95 -17.65 9.97
N GLY A 49 4.55 -18.03 8.76
CA GLY A 49 4.96 -17.48 7.49
C GLY A 49 3.93 -17.76 6.41
N HIS A 50 4.07 -17.13 5.24
CA HIS A 50 3.18 -17.40 4.11
C HIS A 50 3.82 -18.31 3.07
N MET A 51 2.98 -19.02 2.30
CA MET A 51 3.43 -20.03 1.33
C MET A 51 3.28 -19.58 -0.13
N ASP A 52 2.66 -18.46 -0.38
CA ASP A 52 2.56 -17.84 -1.70
C ASP A 52 3.79 -16.97 -1.99
N MET A 53 3.90 -16.47 -3.22
CA MET A 53 4.97 -15.60 -3.67
C MET A 53 4.49 -14.68 -4.78
N VAL A 54 5.15 -13.55 -4.96
CA VAL A 54 4.99 -12.69 -6.14
C VAL A 54 5.47 -13.43 -7.39
N CYS A 55 4.59 -13.62 -8.36
CA CYS A 55 4.89 -14.28 -9.64
C CYS A 55 5.27 -13.25 -10.70
N ALA A 56 6.53 -12.81 -10.72
CA ALA A 56 7.06 -11.87 -11.71
C ALA A 56 8.24 -12.49 -12.51
N LYS A 57 8.37 -12.09 -13.77
CA LYS A 57 9.44 -12.56 -14.66
C LYS A 57 9.94 -11.44 -15.57
N CYS A 58 11.18 -11.57 -16.05
CA CYS A 58 11.71 -10.70 -17.08
C CYS A 58 10.90 -10.85 -18.39
N PRO A 59 10.68 -9.76 -19.14
CA PRO A 59 9.85 -9.80 -20.37
C PRO A 59 10.30 -10.80 -21.42
N GLU A 60 11.61 -11.06 -21.49
CA GLU A 60 12.25 -11.97 -22.44
C GLU A 60 12.21 -13.44 -22.05
N ILE A 61 11.73 -13.78 -20.84
CA ILE A 61 11.67 -15.15 -20.33
C ILE A 61 10.30 -15.75 -20.56
N GLU A 62 10.26 -16.90 -21.21
CA GLU A 62 9.08 -17.77 -21.26
C GLU A 62 9.04 -18.62 -19.98
N HIS A 63 8.07 -18.40 -19.14
CA HIS A 63 7.82 -19.14 -17.90
C HIS A 63 6.34 -19.09 -17.52
N ASP A 64 5.78 -20.24 -17.20
CA ASP A 64 4.40 -20.40 -16.71
C ASP A 64 4.45 -20.85 -15.25
N PHE A 65 4.26 -19.92 -14.31
CA PHE A 65 4.29 -20.20 -12.87
C PHE A 65 3.27 -21.24 -12.41
N THR A 66 2.30 -21.61 -13.24
CA THR A 66 1.34 -22.67 -12.91
C THR A 66 1.82 -24.06 -13.27
N LYS A 67 2.92 -24.18 -14.02
CA LYS A 67 3.43 -25.45 -14.57
C LYS A 67 4.93 -25.64 -14.40
N ASP A 68 5.69 -24.56 -14.51
CA ASP A 68 7.14 -24.63 -14.58
C ASP A 68 7.76 -24.41 -13.22
N GLY A 69 8.72 -25.24 -12.84
CA GLY A 69 9.55 -25.02 -11.65
C GLY A 69 10.55 -23.89 -11.86
N LEU A 70 10.93 -23.21 -10.78
CA LEU A 70 11.92 -22.14 -10.84
C LEU A 70 13.30 -22.67 -11.20
N LYS A 71 14.03 -21.95 -12.05
CA LYS A 71 15.41 -22.29 -12.40
C LYS A 71 16.37 -21.68 -11.39
N LEU A 72 16.68 -22.45 -10.34
CA LEU A 72 17.51 -22.00 -9.23
C LEU A 72 18.99 -21.87 -9.64
N VAL A 73 19.63 -20.81 -9.18
CA VAL A 73 21.05 -20.51 -9.40
C VAL A 73 21.69 -20.08 -8.10
N VAL A 74 22.85 -20.69 -7.77
CA VAL A 74 23.71 -20.26 -6.65
C VAL A 74 24.89 -19.50 -7.21
N LYS A 75 25.00 -18.23 -6.88
CA LYS A 75 26.08 -17.36 -7.32
C LYS A 75 26.51 -16.43 -6.18
N ASP A 76 27.81 -16.32 -5.96
CA ASP A 76 28.43 -15.43 -4.95
C ASP A 76 27.83 -15.63 -3.52
N GLY A 77 27.42 -16.86 -3.19
CA GLY A 77 26.82 -17.18 -1.88
C GLY A 77 25.31 -16.88 -1.79
N PHE A 78 24.68 -16.42 -2.87
CA PHE A 78 23.25 -16.17 -2.94
C PHE A 78 22.52 -17.23 -3.74
N LEU A 79 21.35 -17.65 -3.27
CA LEU A 79 20.38 -18.42 -4.01
C LEU A 79 19.43 -17.45 -4.74
N SER A 80 19.27 -17.62 -6.04
CA SER A 80 18.38 -16.81 -6.88
C SER A 80 17.64 -17.67 -7.91
N ALA A 81 16.67 -17.10 -8.59
CA ALA A 81 16.02 -17.70 -9.76
C ALA A 81 16.42 -16.96 -11.04
N GLU A 82 16.67 -17.70 -12.13
CA GLU A 82 17.08 -17.12 -13.41
C GLU A 82 15.86 -16.56 -14.14
N GLY A 83 15.79 -15.23 -14.24
CA GLY A 83 14.76 -14.52 -15.01
C GLY A 83 13.38 -14.45 -14.37
N THR A 84 13.21 -14.94 -13.14
CA THR A 84 11.96 -14.89 -12.37
C THR A 84 12.22 -14.43 -10.93
N THR A 85 11.15 -14.12 -10.20
CA THR A 85 11.17 -14.05 -8.73
C THR A 85 11.54 -15.41 -8.15
N LEU A 86 12.18 -15.41 -6.95
CA LEU A 86 12.59 -16.64 -6.25
C LEU A 86 11.51 -17.16 -5.28
N GLY A 87 10.70 -16.26 -4.68
CA GLY A 87 9.82 -16.60 -3.56
C GLY A 87 10.58 -16.88 -2.27
N GLY A 88 11.75 -16.22 -2.06
CA GLY A 88 12.47 -16.27 -0.79
C GLY A 88 11.66 -15.63 0.34
N ASP A 89 10.90 -14.63 0.00
CA ASP A 89 9.75 -14.07 0.69
C ASP A 89 8.50 -14.88 0.24
N ASP A 90 7.87 -15.74 1.08
CA ASP A 90 8.35 -16.12 2.42
C ASP A 90 8.72 -17.63 2.46
N GLY A 91 9.25 -18.15 1.33
CA GLY A 91 9.71 -19.56 1.24
C GLY A 91 10.75 -19.92 2.30
N ILE A 92 11.47 -18.92 2.86
CA ILE A 92 12.42 -19.17 3.95
C ILE A 92 11.70 -19.55 5.25
N ALA A 93 10.55 -18.96 5.56
CA ALA A 93 9.75 -19.35 6.72
C ALA A 93 9.19 -20.76 6.56
N VAL A 94 8.76 -21.11 5.35
CA VAL A 94 8.34 -22.48 5.04
C VAL A 94 9.49 -23.45 5.31
N ALA A 95 10.69 -23.15 4.80
CA ALA A 95 11.87 -24.00 5.01
C ALA A 95 12.26 -24.12 6.49
N TYR A 96 12.27 -23.04 7.27
CA TYR A 96 12.52 -23.09 8.71
C TYR A 96 11.45 -23.87 9.47
N GLY A 97 10.18 -23.66 9.13
CA GLY A 97 9.08 -24.43 9.72
C GLY A 97 9.23 -25.93 9.50
N LEU A 98 9.48 -26.35 8.26
CA LEU A 98 9.70 -27.74 7.91
C LEU A 98 10.94 -28.33 8.59
N ALA A 99 12.07 -27.62 8.63
CA ALA A 99 13.29 -28.06 9.29
C ALA A 99 13.09 -28.28 10.80
N LEU A 100 12.34 -27.42 11.48
CA LEU A 100 12.00 -27.60 12.90
C LEU A 100 11.02 -28.74 13.11
N LEU A 101 10.06 -28.93 12.20
CA LEU A 101 9.10 -30.03 12.26
C LEU A 101 9.79 -31.39 12.05
N ASP A 102 10.77 -31.51 11.14
CA ASP A 102 11.56 -32.71 10.89
C ASP A 102 12.59 -33.01 12.00
N SER A 103 13.13 -31.99 12.66
CA SER A 103 14.20 -32.13 13.65
C SER A 103 13.85 -33.12 14.78
N THR A 104 14.76 -33.99 15.12
CA THR A 104 14.64 -34.98 16.22
C THR A 104 15.59 -34.70 17.39
N ASP A 105 16.51 -33.76 17.22
CA ASP A 105 17.62 -33.46 18.16
C ASP A 105 17.57 -32.08 18.78
N LEU A 106 16.71 -31.16 18.26
CA LEU A 106 16.56 -29.83 18.80
C LEU A 106 15.55 -29.79 19.96
N PRO A 107 15.95 -29.35 21.18
CA PRO A 107 15.00 -29.13 22.26
C PRO A 107 14.04 -27.99 21.97
N HIS A 108 12.74 -28.21 22.13
CA HIS A 108 11.73 -27.20 21.85
C HIS A 108 10.44 -27.37 22.69
N PRO A 109 9.70 -26.29 23.00
CA PRO A 109 8.35 -26.37 23.52
C PRO A 109 7.40 -26.98 22.48
N ALA A 110 6.14 -27.17 22.82
CA ALA A 110 5.13 -27.48 21.81
C ALA A 110 5.13 -26.39 20.73
N LEU A 111 5.13 -26.78 19.46
CA LEU A 111 5.13 -25.89 18.30
C LEU A 111 3.80 -25.98 17.55
N GLU A 112 3.33 -24.82 17.11
CA GLU A 112 2.24 -24.66 16.16
C GLU A 112 2.81 -23.88 14.97
N VAL A 113 3.05 -24.59 13.85
CA VAL A 113 3.61 -23.96 12.64
C VAL A 113 2.46 -23.63 11.71
N VAL A 114 2.27 -22.35 11.44
CA VAL A 114 1.16 -21.81 10.64
C VAL A 114 1.71 -21.31 9.31
N PHE A 115 1.19 -21.84 8.24
CA PHE A 115 1.47 -21.42 6.88
C PHE A 115 0.22 -20.82 6.28
N THR A 116 0.24 -19.51 6.01
CA THR A 116 -0.89 -18.79 5.42
C THR A 116 -0.75 -18.70 3.90
N VAL A 117 -1.85 -18.37 3.23
CA VAL A 117 -1.93 -18.17 1.78
C VAL A 117 -2.28 -16.74 1.46
N ASP A 118 -2.01 -16.33 0.20
CA ASP A 118 -2.46 -15.06 -0.39
C ASP A 118 -2.10 -13.82 0.46
N GLU A 119 -0.89 -13.84 1.06
CA GLU A 119 -0.30 -12.69 1.75
C GLU A 119 -0.08 -11.55 0.76
N GLU A 120 0.59 -11.86 -0.35
CA GLU A 120 1.00 -10.96 -1.43
C GLU A 120 -0.19 -10.31 -2.19
N THR A 121 -1.38 -10.84 -1.99
CA THR A 121 -2.62 -10.33 -2.59
C THR A 121 -3.54 -9.65 -1.59
N GLY A 122 -3.04 -9.34 -0.38
CA GLY A 122 -3.77 -8.56 0.63
C GLY A 122 -4.09 -9.31 1.92
N LEU A 123 -3.23 -10.25 2.37
CA LEU A 123 -3.35 -10.98 3.63
C LEU A 123 -4.61 -11.87 3.73
N LEU A 124 -5.18 -12.28 2.58
CA LEU A 124 -6.51 -12.94 2.53
C LEU A 124 -6.56 -14.22 3.36
N GLY A 125 -5.50 -15.04 3.31
CA GLY A 125 -5.42 -16.25 4.12
C GLY A 125 -5.41 -15.99 5.61
N ALA A 126 -4.69 -14.95 6.05
CA ALA A 126 -4.62 -14.58 7.45
C ALA A 126 -5.93 -13.94 7.95
N ASP A 127 -6.63 -13.18 7.11
CA ASP A 127 -7.93 -12.58 7.45
C ASP A 127 -9.02 -13.64 7.68
N GLY A 128 -9.03 -14.69 6.86
CA GLY A 128 -9.97 -15.80 6.98
C GLY A 128 -9.56 -16.90 7.97
N PHE A 129 -8.41 -16.79 8.64
CA PHE A 129 -7.86 -17.85 9.47
C PHE A 129 -8.58 -18.00 10.82
N ASP A 130 -9.01 -19.21 11.16
CA ASP A 130 -9.61 -19.50 12.48
C ASP A 130 -8.53 -19.62 13.58
N CYS A 131 -8.31 -18.53 14.30
CA CYS A 131 -7.37 -18.46 15.42
C CYS A 131 -7.73 -19.39 16.61
N SER A 132 -8.93 -19.99 16.65
CA SER A 132 -9.31 -20.95 17.69
C SER A 132 -8.55 -22.28 17.58
N LEU A 133 -7.94 -22.55 16.43
CA LEU A 133 -7.05 -23.69 16.20
C LEU A 133 -5.75 -23.58 17.00
N LEU A 134 -5.37 -22.38 17.47
CA LEU A 134 -4.10 -22.12 18.13
C LEU A 134 -4.25 -22.04 19.66
N LYS A 135 -3.41 -22.79 20.37
CA LYS A 135 -3.28 -22.75 21.84
C LYS A 135 -2.19 -21.77 22.28
N GLY A 136 -1.15 -21.63 21.47
CA GLY A 136 -0.04 -20.69 21.70
C GLY A 136 -0.51 -19.26 21.84
N ARG A 137 0.25 -18.46 22.59
CA ARG A 137 0.04 -17.01 22.75
C ARG A 137 1.35 -16.22 22.55
N ARG A 138 2.36 -16.92 22.07
CA ARG A 138 3.66 -16.37 21.67
C ARG A 138 3.89 -16.76 20.22
N MET A 139 3.91 -15.76 19.35
CA MET A 139 4.11 -15.95 17.93
C MET A 139 5.40 -15.31 17.48
N ILE A 140 6.13 -16.02 16.63
CA ILE A 140 7.28 -15.54 15.88
C ILE A 140 6.88 -15.63 14.40
N ASN A 141 6.65 -14.47 13.81
CA ASN A 141 6.49 -14.35 12.36
C ASN A 141 7.88 -14.31 11.74
N LEU A 142 8.09 -15.08 10.66
CA LEU A 142 9.38 -15.24 10.00
C LEU A 142 9.49 -14.43 8.70
N ASP A 143 8.48 -13.65 8.40
CA ASP A 143 8.30 -12.82 7.23
C ASP A 143 8.93 -11.43 7.46
N SER A 144 10.27 -11.39 7.51
CA SER A 144 11.02 -10.15 7.72
C SER A 144 12.36 -10.20 6.98
N GLU A 145 12.56 -9.26 6.07
CA GLU A 145 13.71 -9.20 5.16
C GLU A 145 15.01 -8.72 5.82
N LYS A 146 14.93 -7.98 6.94
CA LYS A 146 16.11 -7.35 7.52
C LYS A 146 16.80 -8.26 8.52
N GLU A 147 17.96 -8.80 8.11
CA GLU A 147 18.79 -9.63 8.96
C GLU A 147 19.17 -8.94 10.27
N GLY A 148 19.11 -9.69 11.39
CA GLY A 148 19.46 -9.20 12.72
C GLY A 148 18.46 -8.23 13.34
N CYS A 149 17.29 -8.02 12.74
CA CYS A 149 16.23 -7.16 13.25
C CYS A 149 15.04 -7.99 13.75
N LEU A 150 14.56 -7.64 14.96
CA LEU A 150 13.30 -8.15 15.50
C LEU A 150 12.29 -7.02 15.51
N TRP A 151 11.26 -7.12 14.69
CA TRP A 151 10.14 -6.19 14.69
C TRP A 151 9.23 -6.48 15.88
N VAL A 152 8.82 -5.45 16.58
CA VAL A 152 8.05 -5.55 17.85
C VAL A 152 6.73 -4.78 17.82
N SER A 153 6.40 -4.23 16.68
CA SER A 153 5.12 -3.58 16.39
C SER A 153 4.97 -3.40 14.88
N CYS A 154 3.74 -3.29 14.42
CA CYS A 154 3.42 -2.97 13.02
C CYS A 154 2.22 -2.04 12.96
N ALA A 155 2.23 -1.10 12.01
CA ALA A 155 1.05 -0.30 11.75
C ALA A 155 -0.05 -1.17 11.11
N GLY A 156 -1.29 -0.96 11.54
CA GLY A 156 -2.45 -1.40 10.79
C GLY A 156 -2.72 -0.49 9.61
N GLY A 157 -3.46 -0.98 8.64
CA GLY A 157 -3.82 -0.24 7.43
C GLY A 157 -5.29 -0.34 7.07
N VAL A 158 -5.73 0.56 6.21
CA VAL A 158 -7.02 0.52 5.51
C VAL A 158 -6.94 1.43 4.28
N ALA A 159 -7.46 0.98 3.16
CA ALA A 159 -7.71 1.84 2.01
C ALA A 159 -9.09 2.49 2.14
N GLY A 160 -9.15 3.82 2.04
CA GLY A 160 -10.37 4.60 2.02
C GLY A 160 -10.67 5.11 0.62
N ASN A 161 -11.81 4.73 0.08
CA ASN A 161 -12.28 5.03 -1.26
C ASN A 161 -13.35 6.11 -1.20
N SER A 162 -13.04 7.29 -1.72
CA SER A 162 -13.96 8.43 -1.80
C SER A 162 -14.49 8.56 -3.22
N TYR A 163 -15.80 8.59 -3.37
CA TYR A 163 -16.53 8.77 -4.62
C TYR A 163 -17.36 10.05 -4.55
N LEU A 164 -16.98 11.08 -5.31
CA LEU A 164 -17.71 12.34 -5.33
C LEU A 164 -18.43 12.51 -6.68
N PRO A 165 -19.75 12.53 -6.70
CA PRO A 165 -20.51 12.76 -7.92
C PRO A 165 -20.32 14.21 -8.39
N VAL A 166 -20.10 14.37 -9.69
CA VAL A 166 -19.93 15.66 -10.36
C VAL A 166 -20.90 15.80 -11.51
N ARG A 167 -21.24 17.04 -11.85
CA ARG A 167 -22.03 17.38 -13.04
C ARG A 167 -21.12 17.97 -14.09
N ARG A 168 -21.44 17.71 -15.35
CA ARG A 168 -20.73 18.27 -16.50
C ARG A 168 -21.62 19.18 -17.32
N VAL A 169 -20.98 20.07 -18.07
CA VAL A 169 -21.60 20.98 -19.04
C VAL A 169 -20.74 21.03 -20.29
N ASP A 170 -21.36 21.33 -21.42
CA ASP A 170 -20.64 21.56 -22.67
C ASP A 170 -19.93 22.90 -22.60
N ALA A 171 -18.67 22.93 -23.03
CA ALA A 171 -17.87 24.14 -23.12
C ALA A 171 -16.92 24.05 -24.31
N SER A 172 -16.56 25.22 -24.83
CA SER A 172 -15.57 25.38 -25.90
C SER A 172 -14.40 26.23 -25.38
N GLY A 173 -13.21 25.90 -25.78
CA GLY A 173 -12.02 26.65 -25.40
C GLY A 173 -10.73 26.04 -25.94
N ARG A 174 -9.63 26.67 -25.59
CA ARG A 174 -8.30 26.15 -25.88
C ARG A 174 -7.96 25.06 -24.86
N LYS A 175 -7.63 23.85 -25.36
CA LYS A 175 -7.18 22.74 -24.52
C LYS A 175 -5.76 23.01 -24.00
N VAL A 176 -5.61 22.92 -22.70
CA VAL A 176 -4.32 23.02 -22.01
C VAL A 176 -4.15 21.80 -21.11
N ASN A 177 -3.07 21.07 -21.31
CA ASN A 177 -2.66 20.01 -20.42
C ASN A 177 -1.67 20.57 -19.39
N VAL A 178 -1.96 20.30 -18.12
CA VAL A 178 -1.10 20.63 -16.99
C VAL A 178 -0.58 19.32 -16.41
N LYS A 179 0.75 19.20 -16.30
CA LYS A 179 1.38 18.03 -15.67
C LYS A 179 2.30 18.45 -14.55
N VAL A 180 2.03 18.01 -13.35
CA VAL A 180 2.94 18.07 -12.20
C VAL A 180 3.74 16.77 -12.19
N CYS A 181 5.08 16.85 -12.30
CA CYS A 181 5.96 15.69 -12.40
C CYS A 181 7.36 15.97 -11.85
N GLY A 182 8.27 15.00 -11.99
CA GLY A 182 9.64 15.11 -11.50
C GLY A 182 9.79 14.86 -10.00
N LEU A 183 8.77 14.27 -9.34
CA LEU A 183 8.80 13.94 -7.94
C LEU A 183 9.47 12.57 -7.71
N VAL A 184 10.10 12.42 -6.54
CA VAL A 184 10.81 11.19 -6.16
C VAL A 184 9.83 10.05 -5.86
N GLY A 185 8.72 10.34 -5.17
CA GLY A 185 7.75 9.35 -4.74
C GLY A 185 8.30 8.40 -3.66
N GLY A 186 7.79 7.18 -3.60
CA GLY A 186 8.24 6.14 -2.67
C GLY A 186 7.09 5.39 -2.02
N HIS A 187 7.39 4.37 -1.23
CA HIS A 187 6.39 3.59 -0.53
C HIS A 187 5.79 4.37 0.66
N SER A 188 4.47 4.57 0.66
CA SER A 188 3.80 5.41 1.66
C SER A 188 3.89 4.87 3.10
N GLY A 189 4.09 3.57 3.29
CA GLY A 189 4.31 2.98 4.61
C GLY A 189 5.75 3.13 5.10
N ALA A 190 6.73 2.87 4.25
CA ALA A 190 8.14 2.84 4.63
C ALA A 190 8.85 4.20 4.53
N GLU A 191 8.37 5.12 3.68
CA GLU A 191 9.09 6.35 3.34
C GLU A 191 8.31 7.65 3.59
N ILE A 192 7.09 7.58 4.12
CA ILE A 192 6.24 8.75 4.38
C ILE A 192 6.90 9.78 5.32
N HIS A 193 7.77 9.32 6.23
CA HIS A 193 8.54 10.16 7.14
C HIS A 193 9.59 11.04 6.45
N LYS A 194 9.91 10.75 5.19
CA LYS A 194 10.89 11.53 4.40
C LYS A 194 10.33 12.86 3.89
N ASN A 195 9.07 13.17 4.19
CA ASN A 195 8.38 14.41 3.82
C ASN A 195 8.46 14.74 2.31
N ARG A 196 8.38 13.72 1.47
CA ARG A 196 8.34 13.92 0.01
C ARG A 196 7.00 14.50 -0.43
N ALA A 197 7.02 15.25 -1.51
CA ALA A 197 5.82 15.80 -2.13
C ALA A 197 4.95 14.70 -2.77
N SER A 198 3.65 14.96 -2.89
CA SER A 198 2.70 14.17 -3.68
C SER A 198 2.17 15.02 -4.83
N ALA A 199 2.28 14.52 -6.05
CA ALA A 199 1.81 15.23 -7.24
C ALA A 199 0.29 15.51 -7.19
N ASN A 200 -0.50 14.63 -6.58
CA ASN A 200 -1.94 14.84 -6.38
C ASN A 200 -2.23 16.06 -5.51
N ILE A 201 -1.47 16.23 -4.43
CA ILE A 201 -1.59 17.39 -3.53
C ILE A 201 -1.13 18.67 -4.23
N LEU A 202 0.02 18.62 -4.91
CA LEU A 202 0.56 19.80 -5.61
C LEU A 202 -0.34 20.23 -6.77
N MET A 203 -0.97 19.31 -7.47
CA MET A 203 -1.95 19.62 -8.51
C MET A 203 -3.18 20.32 -7.93
N GLY A 204 -3.69 19.87 -6.80
CA GLY A 204 -4.80 20.53 -6.09
C GLY A 204 -4.45 21.97 -5.73
N GLN A 205 -3.27 22.20 -5.18
CA GLN A 205 -2.76 23.55 -4.86
C GLN A 205 -2.60 24.41 -6.11
N PHE A 206 -2.03 23.85 -7.19
CA PHE A 206 -1.88 24.58 -8.46
C PHE A 206 -3.24 25.01 -9.03
N LEU A 207 -4.22 24.10 -9.09
CA LEU A 207 -5.55 24.39 -9.60
C LEU A 207 -6.28 25.46 -8.75
N TYR A 208 -6.10 25.40 -7.44
CA TYR A 208 -6.63 26.41 -6.52
C TYR A 208 -6.01 27.79 -6.79
N GLU A 209 -4.70 27.91 -6.86
CA GLU A 209 -4.02 29.18 -7.17
C GLU A 209 -4.41 29.68 -8.56
N LEU A 210 -4.58 28.77 -9.52
CA LEU A 210 -5.02 29.13 -10.87
C LEU A 210 -6.42 29.76 -10.87
N SER A 211 -7.34 29.28 -10.04
CA SER A 211 -8.70 29.80 -9.94
C SER A 211 -8.76 31.27 -9.49
N HIS A 212 -7.68 31.80 -8.88
CA HIS A 212 -7.56 33.19 -8.47
C HIS A 212 -6.93 34.10 -9.54
N VAL A 213 -6.36 33.50 -10.58
CA VAL A 213 -5.62 34.25 -11.62
C VAL A 213 -6.41 34.32 -12.92
N CYS A 214 -7.04 33.22 -13.33
CA CYS A 214 -7.81 33.17 -14.57
C CYS A 214 -8.98 32.16 -14.46
N GLY A 215 -9.93 32.31 -15.38
CA GLY A 215 -11.01 31.35 -15.56
C GLY A 215 -10.50 30.09 -16.26
N TYR A 216 -10.88 28.92 -15.77
CA TYR A 216 -10.66 27.65 -16.46
C TYR A 216 -11.81 26.69 -16.18
N ALA A 217 -11.99 25.73 -17.08
CA ALA A 217 -12.93 24.62 -16.89
C ALA A 217 -12.15 23.30 -16.85
N LEU A 218 -12.31 22.54 -15.77
CA LEU A 218 -11.64 21.25 -15.57
C LEU A 218 -12.37 20.14 -16.32
N LYS A 219 -11.66 19.45 -17.20
CA LYS A 219 -12.18 18.32 -17.98
C LYS A 219 -11.79 16.99 -17.37
N GLU A 220 -10.50 16.78 -17.12
CA GLU A 220 -9.92 15.53 -16.64
C GLU A 220 -8.88 15.81 -15.57
N LEU A 221 -8.72 14.86 -14.64
CA LEU A 221 -7.70 14.91 -13.61
C LEU A 221 -7.33 13.47 -13.25
N GLU A 222 -6.05 13.14 -13.35
CA GLU A 222 -5.55 11.80 -13.04
C GLU A 222 -4.16 11.85 -12.42
N GLY A 223 -3.95 11.08 -11.32
CA GLY A 223 -2.64 10.93 -10.71
C GLY A 223 -2.53 9.68 -9.85
N GLY A 224 -1.41 8.96 -10.01
CA GLY A 224 -1.10 7.74 -9.30
C GLY A 224 -1.82 6.50 -9.82
N GLN A 225 -1.22 5.33 -9.55
CA GLN A 225 -1.71 4.03 -9.99
C GLN A 225 -1.87 3.03 -8.83
N GLN A 226 -1.28 3.33 -7.68
CA GLN A 226 -1.31 2.49 -6.48
C GLN A 226 -1.48 3.36 -5.24
N ASP A 227 -2.34 2.95 -4.33
CA ASP A 227 -2.66 3.69 -3.10
C ASP A 227 -1.47 3.77 -2.13
N ASN A 228 -0.63 2.73 -2.11
CA ASN A 228 0.56 2.63 -1.24
C ASN A 228 1.81 3.32 -1.81
N VAL A 229 1.71 4.02 -2.94
CA VAL A 229 2.80 4.80 -3.56
C VAL A 229 2.53 6.30 -3.42
N ILE A 230 3.52 7.07 -2.95
CA ILE A 230 3.48 8.55 -2.98
C ILE A 230 3.54 8.98 -4.44
N THR A 231 2.51 9.68 -4.89
CA THR A 231 2.26 9.96 -6.30
C THR A 231 3.35 10.86 -6.89
N LYS A 232 3.98 10.41 -7.99
CA LYS A 232 5.08 11.12 -8.68
C LYS A 232 4.61 12.07 -9.75
N GLU A 233 3.46 11.80 -10.36
CA GLU A 233 2.92 12.55 -11.47
C GLU A 233 1.41 12.70 -11.35
N CYS A 234 0.90 13.87 -11.71
CA CYS A 234 -0.52 14.14 -11.81
C CYS A 234 -0.78 15.04 -13.03
N GLU A 235 -1.80 14.71 -13.80
CA GLU A 235 -2.17 15.43 -15.02
C GLU A 235 -3.60 15.98 -14.90
N ALA A 236 -3.80 17.20 -15.43
CA ALA A 236 -5.11 17.83 -15.56
C ALA A 236 -5.31 18.34 -16.98
N VAL A 237 -6.51 18.17 -17.53
CA VAL A 237 -6.93 18.72 -18.81
C VAL A 237 -7.89 19.87 -18.55
N LEU A 238 -7.54 21.06 -19.01
CA LEU A 238 -8.30 22.30 -18.85
C LEU A 238 -8.81 22.81 -20.20
N LEU A 239 -9.94 23.47 -20.21
CA LEU A 239 -10.34 24.41 -21.27
C LEU A 239 -10.28 25.83 -20.75
N VAL A 240 -9.60 26.70 -21.49
CA VAL A 240 -9.35 28.10 -21.12
C VAL A 240 -9.58 29.03 -22.31
N LEU A 241 -9.68 30.33 -22.05
CA LEU A 241 -9.65 31.33 -23.13
C LEU A 241 -8.19 31.49 -23.63
N PRO A 242 -7.96 31.67 -24.94
CA PRO A 242 -6.62 31.81 -25.49
C PRO A 242 -5.76 32.90 -24.85
N GLU A 243 -6.36 34.01 -24.45
CA GLU A 243 -5.69 35.13 -23.78
C GLU A 243 -5.17 34.77 -22.37
N GLU A 244 -5.65 33.73 -21.75
CA GLU A 244 -5.27 33.35 -20.38
C GLU A 244 -4.03 32.42 -20.35
N ILE A 245 -3.61 31.86 -21.48
CA ILE A 245 -2.49 30.87 -21.54
C ILE A 245 -1.18 31.48 -21.03
N SER A 246 -0.92 32.74 -21.31
CA SER A 246 0.28 33.41 -20.83
C SER A 246 0.30 33.59 -19.30
N GLN A 247 -0.86 33.79 -18.70
CA GLN A 247 -1.03 33.87 -17.24
C GLN A 247 -0.83 32.53 -16.58
N ILE A 248 -1.41 31.46 -17.16
CA ILE A 248 -1.24 30.08 -16.70
C ILE A 248 0.24 29.68 -16.71
N THR A 249 0.94 29.97 -17.82
CA THR A 249 2.37 29.67 -17.97
C THR A 249 3.22 30.44 -16.97
N SER A 250 2.89 31.68 -16.71
CA SER A 250 3.60 32.54 -15.75
C SER A 250 3.38 32.06 -14.32
N LEU A 251 2.15 31.70 -13.98
CA LEU A 251 1.79 31.12 -12.68
C LEU A 251 2.51 29.79 -12.46
N ALA A 252 2.50 28.89 -13.46
CA ALA A 252 3.18 27.60 -13.38
C ALA A 252 4.67 27.74 -13.06
N LYS A 253 5.37 28.69 -13.70
CA LYS A 253 6.78 28.98 -13.41
C LYS A 253 7.00 29.50 -11.98
N LYS A 254 6.11 30.35 -11.50
CA LYS A 254 6.16 30.87 -10.12
C LYS A 254 5.96 29.75 -9.13
N ILE A 255 4.85 29.01 -9.23
CA ILE A 255 4.50 27.93 -8.29
C ILE A 255 5.54 26.80 -8.32
N GLN A 256 6.07 26.44 -9.48
CA GLN A 256 7.17 25.47 -9.58
C GLN A 256 8.38 25.90 -8.75
N LYS A 257 8.74 27.18 -8.77
CA LYS A 257 9.83 27.69 -7.95
C LYS A 257 9.50 27.63 -6.46
N ASP A 258 8.25 27.95 -6.10
CA ASP A 258 7.79 27.92 -4.72
C ASP A 258 7.79 26.48 -4.19
N PHE A 259 7.26 25.51 -4.95
CA PHE A 259 7.30 24.08 -4.59
C PHE A 259 8.73 23.53 -4.44
N ARG A 260 9.65 23.89 -5.35
CA ARG A 260 11.07 23.48 -5.20
C ARG A 260 11.71 24.06 -3.95
N ALA A 261 11.35 25.27 -3.55
CA ALA A 261 11.85 25.87 -2.31
C ALA A 261 11.26 25.17 -1.07
N GLU A 262 9.97 24.82 -1.10
CA GLU A 262 9.29 24.12 -0.01
C GLU A 262 9.83 22.70 0.21
N TYR A 263 10.12 21.97 -0.89
CA TYR A 263 10.59 20.60 -0.85
C TYR A 263 12.09 20.45 -1.12
N THR A 264 12.89 21.48 -0.80
CA THR A 264 14.35 21.44 -0.97
C THR A 264 14.96 20.26 -0.22
N GLY A 265 15.76 19.45 -0.95
CA GLY A 265 16.43 18.26 -0.42
C GLY A 265 15.57 16.99 -0.41
N THR A 266 14.30 17.07 -0.74
CA THR A 266 13.41 15.91 -0.89
C THR A 266 12.90 15.72 -2.32
N ASP A 267 12.49 16.80 -2.99
CA ASP A 267 11.94 16.82 -4.35
C ASP A 267 12.43 18.03 -5.16
N ASP A 268 13.72 18.20 -5.30
CA ASP A 268 14.36 19.33 -5.97
C ASP A 268 14.02 19.47 -7.47
N THR A 269 13.51 18.40 -8.08
CA THR A 269 13.25 18.31 -9.53
C THR A 269 11.79 18.52 -9.92
N ILE A 270 10.92 18.94 -8.98
CA ILE A 270 9.50 19.22 -9.25
C ILE A 270 9.37 20.13 -10.47
N THR A 271 8.50 19.74 -11.40
CA THR A 271 8.24 20.46 -12.64
C THR A 271 6.74 20.56 -12.89
N ILE A 272 6.28 21.75 -13.30
CA ILE A 272 4.92 21.97 -13.79
C ILE A 272 5.03 22.26 -15.28
N GLN A 273 4.58 21.31 -16.10
CA GLN A 273 4.58 21.41 -17.55
C GLN A 273 3.21 21.89 -18.01
N ILE A 274 3.21 22.87 -18.91
CA ILE A 274 2.02 23.40 -19.58
C ILE A 274 2.16 23.11 -21.06
N THR A 275 1.21 22.35 -21.62
CA THR A 275 1.16 22.03 -23.03
C THR A 275 -0.15 22.56 -23.61
N GLU A 276 -0.05 23.52 -24.50
CA GLU A 276 -1.18 24.04 -25.26
C GLU A 276 -1.47 23.12 -26.46
N GLU A 277 -2.76 22.80 -26.64
CA GLU A 277 -3.26 22.09 -27.80
C GLU A 277 -4.28 22.97 -28.57
N GLY A 278 -4.91 22.46 -29.59
CA GLY A 278 -5.91 23.19 -30.38
C GLY A 278 -7.20 23.51 -29.62
N ASP A 279 -8.11 24.23 -30.29
CA ASP A 279 -9.44 24.46 -29.77
C ASP A 279 -10.22 23.15 -29.65
N MET A 280 -11.02 23.03 -28.62
CA MET A 280 -11.79 21.83 -28.30
C MET A 280 -13.18 22.19 -27.79
N ASP A 281 -14.18 21.44 -28.27
CA ASP A 281 -15.50 21.35 -27.66
C ASP A 281 -15.54 20.09 -26.80
N ALA A 282 -15.85 20.22 -25.53
CA ALA A 282 -15.87 19.08 -24.62
C ALA A 282 -16.83 19.26 -23.45
N GLN A 283 -17.17 18.16 -22.80
CA GLN A 283 -17.81 18.17 -21.50
C GLN A 283 -16.78 18.42 -20.39
N VAL A 284 -16.98 19.48 -19.64
CA VAL A 284 -16.15 19.89 -18.51
C VAL A 284 -16.96 19.92 -17.23
N LEU A 285 -16.33 20.03 -16.07
CA LEU A 285 -17.05 20.17 -14.82
C LEU A 285 -17.94 21.43 -14.84
N HIS A 286 -19.19 21.25 -14.38
CA HIS A 286 -20.03 22.40 -14.03
C HIS A 286 -19.33 23.22 -12.93
N PRO A 287 -19.38 24.56 -12.93
CA PRO A 287 -18.66 25.39 -11.95
C PRO A 287 -18.84 24.96 -10.50
N THR A 288 -20.07 24.62 -10.07
CA THR A 288 -20.32 24.13 -8.70
C THR A 288 -19.61 22.80 -8.41
N SER A 289 -19.49 21.91 -9.40
CA SER A 289 -18.76 20.64 -9.25
C SER A 289 -17.25 20.87 -9.23
N GLN A 290 -16.76 21.83 -10.00
CA GLN A 290 -15.35 22.23 -9.97
C GLN A 290 -14.96 22.80 -8.60
N GLU A 291 -15.78 23.67 -8.02
CA GLU A 291 -15.57 24.18 -6.65
C GLU A 291 -15.56 23.03 -5.61
N LYS A 292 -16.47 22.06 -5.74
CA LYS A 292 -16.51 20.87 -4.89
C LYS A 292 -15.20 20.07 -5.00
N VAL A 293 -14.74 19.82 -6.21
CA VAL A 293 -13.48 19.08 -6.48
C VAL A 293 -12.30 19.84 -5.89
N LEU A 294 -12.19 21.16 -6.13
CA LEU A 294 -11.13 21.98 -5.54
C LEU A 294 -11.16 21.95 -4.02
N PHE A 295 -12.35 22.06 -3.42
CA PHE A 295 -12.48 21.99 -1.97
C PHE A 295 -11.99 20.62 -1.43
N TYR A 296 -12.33 19.54 -2.10
CA TYR A 296 -11.85 18.20 -1.71
C TYR A 296 -10.32 18.12 -1.81
N LEU A 297 -9.73 18.50 -2.95
CA LEU A 297 -8.29 18.46 -3.19
C LEU A 297 -7.49 19.28 -2.16
N MET A 298 -8.00 20.45 -1.77
CA MET A 298 -7.36 21.32 -0.79
C MET A 298 -7.49 20.84 0.65
N ASN A 299 -8.45 19.96 0.94
CA ASN A 299 -8.71 19.46 2.31
C ASN A 299 -8.40 17.99 2.51
N MET A 300 -8.15 17.23 1.44
CA MET A 300 -7.77 15.82 1.57
C MET A 300 -6.44 15.70 2.33
N PRO A 301 -6.37 14.86 3.37
CA PRO A 301 -5.17 14.76 4.17
C PRO A 301 -4.07 13.96 3.45
N PHE A 302 -2.82 14.38 3.67
CA PHE A 302 -1.63 13.71 3.15
C PHE A 302 -0.48 13.75 4.17
N GLY A 303 0.39 12.74 4.13
CA GLY A 303 1.65 12.70 4.89
C GLY A 303 1.47 12.25 6.33
N VAL A 304 2.46 12.54 7.17
CA VAL A 304 2.46 12.23 8.59
C VAL A 304 1.41 13.07 9.31
N LYS A 305 0.50 12.41 10.03
CA LYS A 305 -0.52 13.07 10.86
C LYS A 305 -0.15 13.10 12.32
N LYS A 306 0.60 12.08 12.79
CA LYS A 306 1.05 12.00 14.17
C LYS A 306 2.36 11.21 14.26
N MET A 307 3.28 11.71 15.04
CA MET A 307 4.47 10.96 15.48
C MET A 307 4.18 10.25 16.81
N SER A 308 4.84 9.12 17.04
CA SER A 308 4.74 8.40 18.31
C SER A 308 5.21 9.27 19.47
N GLY A 309 4.41 9.33 20.53
CA GLY A 309 4.79 10.02 21.78
C GLY A 309 5.72 9.19 22.67
N THR A 310 5.98 7.92 22.34
CA THR A 310 6.74 6.98 23.19
C THR A 310 7.99 6.42 22.50
N ILE A 311 8.04 6.43 21.18
CA ILE A 311 9.17 5.93 20.38
C ILE A 311 9.64 7.07 19.49
N GLU A 312 10.88 7.46 19.67
CA GLU A 312 11.49 8.54 18.91
C GLU A 312 11.58 8.19 17.41
N ASN A 313 11.31 9.17 16.55
CA ASN A 313 11.34 9.07 15.08
C ASN A 313 10.36 8.05 14.46
N LEU A 314 9.44 7.47 15.23
CA LEU A 314 8.42 6.57 14.70
C LEU A 314 7.18 7.36 14.26
N VAL A 315 6.76 7.17 13.00
CA VAL A 315 5.45 7.64 12.53
C VAL A 315 4.36 6.78 13.17
N GLU A 316 3.46 7.40 13.93
CA GLU A 316 2.30 6.71 14.51
C GLU A 316 1.16 6.61 13.50
N THR A 317 0.81 7.73 12.85
CA THR A 317 -0.36 7.82 11.96
C THR A 317 0.00 8.62 10.71
N SER A 318 -0.35 8.10 9.55
CA SER A 318 -0.13 8.74 8.26
C SER A 318 -1.22 8.38 7.26
N CYS A 319 -1.30 9.13 6.17
CA CYS A 319 -2.14 8.81 5.03
C CYS A 319 -1.53 9.30 3.72
N ASN A 320 -1.93 8.63 2.64
CA ASN A 320 -1.47 8.91 1.29
C ASN A 320 -2.64 8.78 0.29
N PRO A 321 -3.18 9.87 -0.28
CA PRO A 321 -4.10 9.80 -1.41
C PRO A 321 -3.32 9.42 -2.67
N GLY A 322 -3.08 8.10 -2.82
CA GLY A 322 -2.19 7.54 -3.83
C GLY A 322 -2.82 7.47 -5.22
N ILE A 323 -4.16 7.39 -5.31
CA ILE A 323 -4.89 7.39 -6.58
C ILE A 323 -5.87 8.54 -6.59
N LEU A 324 -5.87 9.31 -7.67
CA LEU A 324 -6.79 10.40 -7.93
C LEU A 324 -7.28 10.30 -9.37
N LYS A 325 -8.59 10.27 -9.58
CA LYS A 325 -9.16 10.04 -10.91
C LYS A 325 -10.50 10.75 -11.09
N LEU A 326 -10.55 11.73 -11.98
CA LEU A 326 -11.79 12.36 -12.42
C LEU A 326 -12.22 11.74 -13.74
N TYR A 327 -13.17 10.82 -13.70
CA TYR A 327 -13.64 10.11 -14.86
C TYR A 327 -15.18 10.09 -14.92
N GLY A 328 -15.74 10.30 -16.13
CA GLY A 328 -17.20 10.40 -16.29
C GLY A 328 -17.80 11.47 -15.36
N ASP A 329 -18.78 11.09 -14.58
CA ASP A 329 -19.50 11.97 -13.65
C ASP A 329 -19.06 11.80 -12.20
N GLU A 330 -17.81 11.37 -11.96
CA GLU A 330 -17.28 11.08 -10.63
C GLU A 330 -15.82 11.48 -10.46
N LEU A 331 -15.50 12.02 -9.29
CA LEU A 331 -14.12 12.06 -8.78
C LEU A 331 -13.92 10.89 -7.82
N PHE A 332 -12.98 10.01 -8.14
CA PHE A 332 -12.52 8.92 -7.29
C PHE A 332 -11.18 9.28 -6.65
N VAL A 333 -11.07 9.04 -5.34
CA VAL A 333 -9.80 9.16 -4.60
C VAL A 333 -9.62 7.97 -3.68
N GLN A 334 -8.53 7.23 -3.86
CA GLN A 334 -8.15 6.16 -2.94
C GLN A 334 -7.00 6.62 -2.04
N THR A 335 -7.22 6.52 -0.74
CA THR A 335 -6.27 6.96 0.29
C THR A 335 -5.85 5.77 1.15
N SER A 336 -4.54 5.45 1.14
CA SER A 336 -3.96 4.50 2.08
C SER A 336 -3.79 5.16 3.44
N ILE A 337 -4.41 4.61 4.47
CA ILE A 337 -4.40 5.11 5.86
C ILE A 337 -3.65 4.09 6.71
N ARG A 338 -2.67 4.55 7.49
CA ARG A 338 -1.87 3.69 8.35
C ARG A 338 -1.75 4.27 9.75
N SER A 339 -1.82 3.40 10.75
CA SER A 339 -1.52 3.80 12.14
C SER A 339 -1.09 2.59 12.96
N SER A 340 -0.12 2.80 13.87
CA SER A 340 0.21 1.82 14.91
C SER A 340 -0.79 1.82 16.07
N VAL A 341 -1.79 2.72 16.05
CA VAL A 341 -2.88 2.82 17.03
C VAL A 341 -4.22 2.68 16.31
N GLY A 342 -4.96 1.60 16.61
CA GLY A 342 -6.21 1.26 15.90
C GLY A 342 -7.23 2.40 15.90
N THR A 343 -7.50 3.00 17.07
CA THR A 343 -8.45 4.12 17.19
C THR A 343 -8.03 5.37 16.40
N ALA A 344 -6.72 5.62 16.24
CA ALA A 344 -6.22 6.74 15.45
C ALA A 344 -6.38 6.48 13.94
N LYS A 345 -6.24 5.21 13.51
CA LYS A 345 -6.55 4.78 12.13
C LYS A 345 -8.00 5.05 11.79
N GLU A 346 -8.91 4.58 12.65
CA GLU A 346 -10.36 4.79 12.50
C GLU A 346 -10.74 6.27 12.49
N ALA A 347 -10.22 7.06 13.42
CA ALA A 347 -10.49 8.49 13.49
C ALA A 347 -10.06 9.24 12.21
N LEU A 348 -8.93 8.85 11.60
CA LEU A 348 -8.47 9.44 10.35
C LEU A 348 -9.35 9.01 9.16
N SER A 349 -9.76 7.74 9.11
CA SER A 349 -10.71 7.22 8.14
C SER A 349 -12.05 7.96 8.23
N HIS A 350 -12.62 8.09 9.43
CA HIS A 350 -13.86 8.85 9.64
C HIS A 350 -13.76 10.32 9.26
N LYS A 351 -12.56 10.94 9.40
CA LYS A 351 -12.35 12.32 8.94
C LYS A 351 -12.46 12.43 7.42
N ILE A 352 -11.90 11.47 6.68
CA ILE A 352 -12.00 11.44 5.21
C ILE A 352 -13.43 11.12 4.79
N GLN A 353 -14.07 10.16 5.45
CA GLN A 353 -15.48 9.85 5.25
C GLN A 353 -16.36 11.08 5.42
N TYR A 354 -16.23 11.80 6.53
CA TYR A 354 -17.02 13.00 6.78
C TYR A 354 -16.80 14.10 5.74
N LEU A 355 -15.55 14.30 5.28
CA LEU A 355 -15.24 15.22 4.20
C LEU A 355 -15.96 14.83 2.90
N THR A 356 -15.92 13.54 2.54
CA THR A 356 -16.53 13.00 1.33
C THR A 356 -18.07 13.13 1.39
N GLU A 357 -18.69 12.69 2.47
CA GLU A 357 -20.14 12.71 2.67
C GLU A 357 -20.68 14.14 2.76
N PHE A 358 -19.95 15.06 3.41
CA PHE A 358 -20.33 16.48 3.48
C PHE A 358 -20.43 17.12 2.10
N LEU A 359 -19.60 16.67 1.15
CA LEU A 359 -19.64 17.09 -0.25
C LEU A 359 -20.68 16.30 -1.09
N GLY A 360 -21.47 15.44 -0.45
CA GLY A 360 -22.49 14.62 -1.10
C GLY A 360 -21.94 13.43 -1.88
N GLY A 361 -20.78 12.91 -1.48
CA GLY A 361 -20.16 11.70 -1.99
C GLY A 361 -20.42 10.48 -1.12
N GLU A 362 -19.87 9.35 -1.56
CA GLU A 362 -19.89 8.06 -0.86
C GLU A 362 -18.48 7.68 -0.45
N TYR A 363 -18.35 6.98 0.68
CA TYR A 363 -17.06 6.53 1.19
C TYR A 363 -17.13 5.06 1.58
N GLU A 364 -16.18 4.29 1.10
CA GLU A 364 -16.03 2.88 1.41
C GLU A 364 -14.62 2.58 1.90
N THR A 365 -14.46 1.50 2.64
CA THR A 365 -13.15 1.02 3.09
C THR A 365 -12.92 -0.40 2.63
N GLU A 366 -11.66 -0.72 2.27
CA GLU A 366 -11.25 -2.06 1.88
C GLU A 366 -9.88 -2.41 2.44
N GLY A 367 -9.54 -3.69 2.48
CA GLY A 367 -8.23 -4.19 2.90
C GLY A 367 -7.86 -3.76 4.32
N ALA A 368 -8.83 -3.68 5.24
CA ALA A 368 -8.58 -3.26 6.61
C ALA A 368 -7.87 -4.36 7.40
N TYR A 369 -6.72 -4.04 8.00
CA TYR A 369 -6.04 -4.94 8.93
C TYR A 369 -5.66 -4.21 10.22
N PRO A 370 -5.62 -4.94 11.37
CA PRO A 370 -5.37 -4.34 12.68
C PRO A 370 -3.91 -3.94 12.84
N ALA A 371 -3.68 -2.97 13.73
CA ALA A 371 -2.35 -2.66 14.21
C ALA A 371 -1.86 -3.71 15.21
N TRP A 372 -0.57 -4.05 15.14
CA TRP A 372 0.14 -4.70 16.22
C TRP A 372 0.85 -3.64 17.05
N GLU A 373 0.16 -3.21 18.11
CA GLU A 373 0.63 -2.09 18.91
C GLU A 373 1.89 -2.44 19.73
N TYR A 374 2.81 -1.50 19.84
CA TYR A 374 4.02 -1.66 20.64
C TYR A 374 3.68 -1.87 22.12
N ARG A 375 4.23 -2.92 22.71
CA ARG A 375 4.17 -3.19 24.14
C ARG A 375 5.55 -3.08 24.75
N LYS A 376 5.74 -2.19 25.75
CA LYS A 376 7.03 -1.97 26.42
C LYS A 376 7.58 -3.24 27.09
N ALA A 377 6.73 -4.11 27.59
CA ALA A 377 7.08 -5.40 28.18
C ALA A 377 6.47 -6.54 27.35
N SER A 378 7.30 -7.49 26.94
CA SER A 378 6.89 -8.68 26.21
C SER A 378 7.62 -9.91 26.77
N PRO A 379 6.93 -11.06 26.92
CA PRO A 379 7.59 -12.30 27.33
C PRO A 379 8.62 -12.84 26.32
N LEU A 380 8.64 -12.32 25.09
CA LEU A 380 9.59 -12.70 24.04
C LEU A 380 10.79 -11.73 23.94
N ARG A 381 10.86 -10.69 24.77
CA ARG A 381 11.95 -9.70 24.81
C ARG A 381 12.62 -9.65 26.14
#